data_4c5436974e82226979cdb5ec2eaaf6af
#
_entry.id   4c5436974e82226979cdb5ec2eaaf6af
#
_cell.length_a   1.000
_cell.length_b   1.000
_cell.length_c   1.000
_cell.angle_alpha   90.00
_cell.angle_beta   90.00
_cell.angle_gamma   90.00
#
_symmetry.space_group_name_H-M   'P 1'
#
loop_
_entity.id
_entity.type
_entity.pdbx_description
1 polymer ?
#
loop_
_entity_poly.entity_id
_entity_poly.type
_entity_poly.pdbx_seq_one_letter_code
_entity_poly.pdbx_strand_id
1 'polypeptide(L)'
;MAFTQDQLSAAGELPIIIIQGVITVDGTTYSSVVREMMAVAKFVDEAQIKYANNLLVQAALMRFIDESGNIDTGLDSEKVEHIPEGDVLASVDYVMNMFEGLPELPGYKQFLYTLAEKIATAAGTGLLGTGAKVSAEEAGLLQDLNARLGL
;
A
#
# COMPACT_ATOMS: atom_id res chain seq x y z
N MET A 1 25.55 0.25 2.85
CA MET A 1 25.17 1.03 4.03
C MET A 1 23.94 0.39 4.66
N ALA A 2 23.99 0.11 5.94
CA ALA A 2 22.87 -0.50 6.64
C ALA A 2 21.80 0.57 6.95
N PHE A 3 20.53 0.21 6.82
CA PHE A 3 19.43 1.08 7.23
C PHE A 3 19.34 1.15 8.76
N THR A 4 18.88 2.28 9.28
CA THR A 4 18.59 2.40 10.69
C THR A 4 17.33 1.61 11.05
N GLN A 5 17.14 1.32 12.33
CA GLN A 5 15.93 0.64 12.79
C GLN A 5 14.67 1.46 12.46
N ASP A 6 14.76 2.78 12.59
CA ASP A 6 13.64 3.67 12.26
C ASP A 6 13.29 3.62 10.78
N GLN A 7 14.31 3.55 9.90
CA GLN A 7 14.08 3.40 8.47
C GLN A 7 13.42 2.06 8.14
N LEU A 8 13.86 0.97 8.75
CA LEU A 8 13.26 -0.35 8.53
C LEU A 8 11.81 -0.39 9.02
N SER A 9 11.53 0.19 10.18
CA SER A 9 10.16 0.28 10.71
C SER A 9 9.27 1.10 9.79
N ALA A 10 9.74 2.26 9.37
CA ALA A 10 8.98 3.14 8.47
C ALA A 10 8.71 2.47 7.13
N ALA A 11 9.68 1.75 6.58
CA ALA A 11 9.52 1.03 5.31
C ALA A 11 8.42 -0.03 5.38
N GLY A 12 8.26 -0.67 6.54
CA GLY A 12 7.23 -1.69 6.75
C GLY A 12 5.86 -1.12 7.11
N GLU A 13 5.83 -0.03 7.85
CA GLU A 13 4.58 0.57 8.34
C GLU A 13 3.84 1.38 7.28
N LEU A 14 4.54 2.13 6.44
CA LEU A 14 3.91 2.99 5.45
C LEU A 14 3.00 2.23 4.47
N PRO A 15 3.38 1.08 3.93
CA PRO A 15 2.47 0.32 3.06
C PRO A 15 1.16 -0.05 3.75
N ILE A 16 1.20 -0.40 5.03
CA ILE A 16 0.00 -0.76 5.80
C ILE A 16 -0.93 0.45 5.96
N ILE A 17 -0.37 1.63 6.23
CA ILE A 17 -1.12 2.88 6.30
C ILE A 17 -1.80 3.18 4.96
N ILE A 18 -1.08 2.98 3.86
CA ILE A 18 -1.63 3.18 2.51
C ILE A 18 -2.75 2.19 2.21
N ILE A 19 -2.55 0.91 2.53
CA ILE A 19 -3.57 -0.12 2.37
C ILE A 19 -4.85 0.28 3.11
N GLN A 20 -4.71 0.63 4.37
CA GLN A 20 -5.84 1.03 5.21
C GLN A 20 -6.53 2.28 4.65
N GLY A 21 -5.75 3.26 4.20
CA GLY A 21 -6.27 4.48 3.60
C GLY A 21 -7.08 4.23 2.34
N VAL A 22 -6.56 3.42 1.43
CA VAL A 22 -7.26 3.10 0.17
C VAL A 22 -8.53 2.30 0.44
N ILE A 23 -8.45 1.30 1.32
CA ILE A 23 -9.60 0.46 1.66
C ILE A 23 -10.74 1.29 2.27
N THR A 24 -10.43 2.31 3.06
CA THR A 24 -11.43 3.02 3.86
C THR A 24 -11.83 4.39 3.29
N VAL A 25 -11.23 4.85 2.21
CA VAL A 25 -11.43 6.22 1.70
C VAL A 25 -12.86 6.51 1.25
N ASP A 26 -13.55 5.52 0.71
CA ASP A 26 -14.93 5.67 0.17
C ASP A 26 -15.98 4.93 0.99
N GLY A 27 -15.64 4.51 2.19
CA GLY A 27 -16.48 3.62 2.97
C GLY A 27 -16.28 2.17 2.54
N THR A 28 -16.51 1.25 3.44
CA THR A 28 -16.20 -0.15 3.20
C THR A 28 -17.41 -1.06 3.35
N THR A 29 -17.52 -2.06 2.45
CA THR A 29 -18.34 -3.23 2.68
C THR A 29 -17.40 -4.41 2.94
N TYR A 30 -17.86 -5.39 3.68
CA TYR A 30 -17.04 -6.57 3.98
C TYR A 30 -16.54 -7.26 2.71
N SER A 31 -17.40 -7.38 1.70
CA SER A 31 -17.03 -8.04 0.45
C SER A 31 -15.95 -7.28 -0.34
N SER A 32 -16.00 -5.95 -0.33
CA SER A 32 -14.96 -5.16 -0.99
C SER A 32 -13.62 -5.27 -0.25
N VAL A 33 -13.65 -5.24 1.08
CA VAL A 33 -12.44 -5.40 1.89
C VAL A 33 -11.76 -6.74 1.63
N VAL A 34 -12.53 -7.82 1.55
CA VAL A 34 -11.97 -9.14 1.24
C VAL A 34 -11.29 -9.16 -0.13
N ARG A 35 -11.91 -8.59 -1.15
CA ARG A 35 -11.30 -8.51 -2.49
C ARG A 35 -10.01 -7.69 -2.48
N GLU A 36 -10.03 -6.57 -1.79
CA GLU A 36 -8.86 -5.71 -1.67
C GLU A 36 -7.71 -6.40 -0.94
N MET A 37 -8.01 -7.13 0.12
CA MET A 37 -7.00 -7.90 0.85
C MET A 37 -6.42 -9.04 0.01
N MET A 38 -7.25 -9.68 -0.83
CA MET A 38 -6.77 -10.68 -1.78
C MET A 38 -5.82 -10.06 -2.82
N ALA A 39 -6.12 -8.84 -3.26
CA ALA A 39 -5.24 -8.11 -4.17
C ALA A 39 -3.89 -7.78 -3.51
N VAL A 40 -3.89 -7.42 -2.23
CA VAL A 40 -2.66 -7.20 -1.47
C VAL A 40 -1.82 -8.48 -1.45
N ALA A 41 -2.42 -9.61 -1.11
CA ALA A 41 -1.72 -10.89 -1.05
C ALA A 41 -1.08 -11.25 -2.39
N LYS A 42 -1.83 -11.09 -3.48
CA LYS A 42 -1.32 -11.34 -4.82
C LYS A 42 -0.16 -10.41 -5.17
N PHE A 43 -0.31 -9.13 -4.85
CA PHE A 43 0.72 -8.15 -5.14
C PHE A 43 1.99 -8.41 -4.33
N VAL A 44 1.88 -8.81 -3.07
CA VAL A 44 3.04 -9.14 -2.23
C VAL A 44 3.83 -10.29 -2.86
N ASP A 45 3.15 -11.33 -3.36
CA ASP A 45 3.82 -12.43 -4.06
C ASP A 45 4.59 -11.94 -5.30
N GLU A 46 3.95 -11.11 -6.11
CA GLU A 46 4.58 -10.56 -7.33
C GLU A 46 5.76 -9.64 -6.99
N ALA A 47 5.62 -8.84 -5.93
CA ALA A 47 6.63 -7.88 -5.51
C ALA A 47 7.90 -8.54 -4.99
N GLN A 48 7.81 -9.72 -4.41
CA GLN A 48 8.99 -10.46 -3.95
C GLN A 48 9.96 -10.72 -5.11
N ILE A 49 9.43 -10.93 -6.30
CA ILE A 49 10.24 -11.18 -7.49
C ILE A 49 10.64 -9.85 -8.15
N LYS A 50 9.66 -8.99 -8.38
CA LYS A 50 9.86 -7.73 -9.11
C LYS A 50 10.86 -6.80 -8.42
N TYR A 51 10.82 -6.75 -7.10
CA TYR A 51 11.66 -5.85 -6.30
C TYR A 51 12.72 -6.61 -5.49
N ALA A 52 13.16 -7.76 -5.98
CA ALA A 52 14.11 -8.63 -5.25
C ALA A 52 15.40 -7.89 -4.84
N ASN A 53 15.82 -6.90 -5.62
CA ASN A 53 17.05 -6.15 -5.37
C ASN A 53 16.84 -4.82 -4.64
N ASN A 54 15.61 -4.51 -4.25
CA ASN A 54 15.30 -3.26 -3.53
C ASN A 54 15.15 -3.56 -2.04
N LEU A 55 16.13 -3.12 -1.25
CA LEU A 55 16.19 -3.47 0.17
C LEU A 55 15.07 -2.81 1.00
N LEU A 56 14.59 -1.63 0.60
CA LEU A 56 13.45 -1.00 1.28
C LEU A 56 12.16 -1.79 1.01
N VAL A 57 11.95 -2.22 -0.23
CA VAL A 57 10.80 -3.06 -0.55
C VAL A 57 10.87 -4.40 0.17
N GLN A 58 12.04 -5.03 0.21
CA GLN A 58 12.21 -6.29 0.93
C GLN A 58 11.90 -6.12 2.43
N ALA A 59 12.34 -5.03 3.05
CA ALA A 59 12.00 -4.73 4.44
C ALA A 59 10.49 -4.58 4.63
N ALA A 60 9.81 -3.91 3.70
CA ALA A 60 8.36 -3.78 3.73
C ALA A 60 7.66 -5.14 3.59
N LEU A 61 8.11 -5.97 2.65
CA LEU A 61 7.50 -7.28 2.41
C LEU A 61 7.63 -8.21 3.61
N MET A 62 8.70 -8.10 4.38
CA MET A 62 8.86 -8.90 5.60
C MET A 62 7.75 -8.65 6.63
N ARG A 63 7.12 -7.47 6.62
CA ARG A 63 5.99 -7.17 7.50
C ARG A 63 4.71 -7.90 7.09
N PHE A 64 4.62 -8.34 5.85
CA PHE A 64 3.44 -9.01 5.31
C PHE A 64 3.52 -10.54 5.37
N ILE A 65 4.66 -11.08 5.79
CA ILE A 65 4.88 -12.53 5.79
C ILE A 65 5.07 -12.98 7.23
N ASP A 66 4.20 -13.89 7.68
CA ASP A 66 4.29 -14.45 9.03
C ASP A 66 5.35 -15.56 9.12
N GLU A 67 5.54 -16.13 10.32
CA GLU A 67 6.53 -17.18 10.57
C GLU A 67 6.29 -18.43 9.74
N SER A 68 5.07 -18.66 9.30
CA SER A 68 4.71 -19.81 8.46
C SER A 68 4.82 -19.54 6.97
N GLY A 69 5.21 -18.32 6.58
CA GLY A 69 5.31 -17.91 5.18
C GLY A 69 3.98 -17.45 4.58
N ASN A 70 2.94 -17.31 5.39
CA ASN A 70 1.65 -16.82 4.92
C ASN A 70 1.63 -15.28 4.92
N ILE A 71 0.83 -14.72 4.02
CA ILE A 71 0.69 -13.28 3.91
C ILE A 71 -0.33 -12.79 4.94
N ASP A 72 0.10 -11.84 5.79
CA ASP A 72 -0.71 -11.24 6.84
C ASP A 72 -0.46 -9.73 6.86
N THR A 73 -1.49 -8.95 6.60
CA THR A 73 -1.41 -7.48 6.61
C THR A 73 -1.47 -6.90 8.02
N GLY A 74 -1.85 -7.71 9.01
CA GLY A 74 -2.14 -7.22 10.36
C GLY A 74 -3.45 -6.47 10.48
N LEU A 75 -4.21 -6.32 9.40
CA LEU A 75 -5.51 -5.65 9.40
C LEU A 75 -6.64 -6.68 9.55
N ASP A 76 -7.60 -6.36 10.41
CA ASP A 76 -8.81 -7.18 10.58
C ASP A 76 -9.82 -6.80 9.51
N SER A 77 -10.13 -7.73 8.60
CA SER A 77 -11.06 -7.49 7.49
C SER A 77 -12.48 -7.16 7.94
N GLU A 78 -12.85 -7.51 9.17
CA GLU A 78 -14.16 -7.19 9.74
C GLU A 78 -14.20 -5.82 10.40
N LYS A 79 -13.05 -5.26 10.75
CA LYS A 79 -12.92 -4.02 11.52
C LYS A 79 -11.80 -3.12 11.01
N VAL A 80 -11.79 -2.82 9.74
CA VAL A 80 -10.80 -1.88 9.19
C VAL A 80 -11.22 -0.47 9.57
N GLU A 81 -10.44 0.17 10.43
CA GLU A 81 -10.71 1.53 10.87
C GLU A 81 -10.38 2.54 9.78
N HIS A 82 -11.25 3.55 9.65
CA HIS A 82 -11.00 4.64 8.72
C HIS A 82 -9.78 5.45 9.14
N ILE A 83 -8.90 5.72 8.18
CA ILE A 83 -7.80 6.66 8.36
C ILE A 83 -8.02 7.86 7.42
N PRO A 84 -8.04 9.10 7.92
CA PRO A 84 -8.22 10.27 7.07
C PRO A 84 -7.13 10.38 6.01
N GLU A 85 -7.50 10.78 4.80
CA GLU A 85 -6.57 10.96 3.68
C GLU A 85 -5.39 11.85 4.06
N GLY A 86 -5.64 12.95 4.77
CA GLY A 86 -4.59 13.85 5.24
C GLY A 86 -3.54 13.17 6.10
N ASP A 87 -3.95 12.21 6.93
CA ASP A 87 -3.02 11.44 7.77
C ASP A 87 -2.19 10.48 6.93
N VAL A 88 -2.79 9.85 5.92
CA VAL A 88 -2.06 9.00 4.97
C VAL A 88 -0.99 9.81 4.27
N LEU A 89 -1.35 10.96 3.73
CA LEU A 89 -0.43 11.82 2.97
C LEU A 89 0.67 12.39 3.87
N ALA A 90 0.35 12.75 5.10
CA ALA A 90 1.36 13.21 6.07
C ALA A 90 2.39 12.11 6.38
N SER A 91 1.92 10.87 6.50
CA SER A 91 2.82 9.72 6.71
C SER A 91 3.72 9.50 5.50
N VAL A 92 3.18 9.64 4.29
CA VAL A 92 3.96 9.56 3.05
C VAL A 92 5.06 10.62 3.05
N ASP A 93 4.70 11.87 3.31
CA ASP A 93 5.67 12.96 3.33
C ASP A 93 6.80 12.72 4.35
N TYR A 94 6.44 12.27 5.54
CA TYR A 94 7.41 11.97 6.60
C TYR A 94 8.42 10.91 6.16
N VAL A 95 7.93 9.81 5.58
CA VAL A 95 8.79 8.70 5.15
C VAL A 95 9.63 9.09 3.93
N MET A 96 9.06 9.84 3.00
CA MET A 96 9.82 10.31 1.83
C MET A 96 10.99 11.21 2.26
N ASN A 97 10.78 12.07 3.24
CA ASN A 97 11.87 12.88 3.80
C ASN A 97 12.93 12.01 4.48
N MET A 98 12.51 11.00 5.23
CA MET A 98 13.42 10.08 5.90
C MET A 98 14.31 9.31 4.91
N PHE A 99 13.78 8.99 3.73
CA PHE A 99 14.47 8.18 2.72
C PHE A 99 15.15 9.01 1.64
N GLU A 100 15.11 10.33 1.75
CA GLU A 100 15.70 11.20 0.74
C GLU A 100 17.17 10.84 0.49
N GLY A 101 17.53 10.69 -0.77
CA GLY A 101 18.89 10.36 -1.19
C GLY A 101 19.23 8.86 -1.19
N LEU A 102 18.35 8.00 -0.70
CA LEU A 102 18.60 6.56 -0.74
C LEU A 102 18.43 6.02 -2.17
N PRO A 103 19.37 5.19 -2.66
CA PRO A 103 19.26 4.62 -4.01
C PRO A 103 18.01 3.77 -4.22
N GLU A 104 17.46 3.17 -3.16
CA GLU A 104 16.28 2.32 -3.20
C GLU A 104 14.98 3.11 -3.28
N LEU A 105 15.02 4.41 -3.04
CA LEU A 105 13.79 5.22 -2.94
C LEU A 105 12.93 5.21 -4.21
N PRO A 106 13.48 5.37 -5.43
CA PRO A 106 12.64 5.35 -6.63
C PRO A 106 11.83 4.07 -6.79
N GLY A 107 12.45 2.91 -6.56
CA GLY A 107 11.76 1.62 -6.63
C GLY A 107 10.73 1.46 -5.50
N TYR A 108 11.04 1.95 -4.31
CA TYR A 108 10.12 1.93 -3.18
C TYR A 108 8.88 2.79 -3.46
N LYS A 109 9.03 3.96 -4.06
CA LYS A 109 7.91 4.80 -4.49
C LYS A 109 7.01 4.08 -5.50
N GLN A 110 7.59 3.41 -6.48
CA GLN A 110 6.83 2.63 -7.46
C GLN A 110 6.07 1.49 -6.78
N PHE A 111 6.70 0.80 -5.84
CA PHE A 111 6.07 -0.25 -5.05
C PHE A 111 4.83 0.29 -4.31
N LEU A 112 4.96 1.41 -3.61
CA LEU A 112 3.87 2.01 -2.85
C LEU A 112 2.70 2.42 -3.74
N TYR A 113 2.98 3.08 -4.85
CA TYR A 113 1.93 3.53 -5.77
C TYR A 113 1.23 2.34 -6.43
N THR A 114 1.99 1.35 -6.90
CA THR A 114 1.42 0.16 -7.53
C THR A 114 0.56 -0.64 -6.55
N LEU A 115 0.99 -0.74 -5.30
CA LEU A 115 0.20 -1.36 -4.24
C LEU A 115 -1.16 -0.67 -4.09
N ALA A 116 -1.16 0.66 -3.95
CA ALA A 116 -2.39 1.44 -3.82
C ALA A 116 -3.30 1.27 -5.03
N GLU A 117 -2.75 1.30 -6.22
CA GLU A 117 -3.49 1.14 -7.48
C GLU A 117 -4.14 -0.25 -7.58
N LYS A 118 -3.42 -1.30 -7.22
CA LYS A 118 -3.94 -2.68 -7.24
C LYS A 118 -5.11 -2.84 -6.26
N ILE A 119 -5.01 -2.23 -5.08
CA ILE A 119 -6.09 -2.28 -4.09
C ILE A 119 -7.33 -1.53 -4.61
N ALA A 120 -7.16 -0.31 -5.08
CA ALA A 120 -8.24 0.51 -5.60
C ALA A 120 -8.96 -0.18 -6.78
N THR A 121 -8.19 -0.80 -7.67
CA THR A 121 -8.73 -1.52 -8.82
C THR A 121 -9.51 -2.78 -8.39
N ALA A 122 -9.05 -3.46 -7.34
CA ALA A 122 -9.72 -4.66 -6.83
C ALA A 122 -11.06 -4.37 -6.17
N ALA A 123 -11.19 -3.19 -5.54
CA ALA A 123 -12.46 -2.76 -4.95
C ALA A 123 -13.52 -2.49 -6.01
N GLY A 124 -13.11 -2.22 -7.22
CA GLY A 124 -13.99 -1.89 -8.32
C GLY A 124 -14.98 -3.01 -8.59
N THR A 125 -16.24 -2.65 -8.48
CA THR A 125 -17.31 -3.59 -8.67
C THR A 125 -17.59 -3.84 -10.11
N GLY A 126 -16.81 -3.84 -11.02
CA GLY A 126 -17.12 -4.15 -12.42
C GLY A 126 -18.37 -5.02 -12.62
N LEU A 127 -19.43 -4.76 -11.87
CA LEU A 127 -20.71 -5.43 -11.97
C LEU A 127 -21.13 -5.33 -13.42
N LEU A 128 -21.09 -6.46 -14.10
CA LEU A 128 -21.40 -6.57 -15.52
C LEU A 128 -20.32 -5.95 -16.44
N GLY A 129 -19.13 -5.71 -15.94
CA GLY A 129 -18.01 -5.21 -16.76
C GLY A 129 -18.19 -3.77 -17.26
N THR A 130 -19.10 -2.99 -16.68
CA THR A 130 -19.45 -1.65 -17.17
C THR A 130 -19.12 -0.52 -16.19
N GLY A 131 -18.72 -0.84 -14.97
CA GLY A 131 -18.45 0.18 -13.96
C GLY A 131 -17.02 0.70 -13.98
N ALA A 132 -16.82 1.94 -13.51
CA ALA A 132 -15.51 2.41 -13.16
C ALA A 132 -14.94 1.46 -12.08
N LYS A 133 -13.76 0.93 -12.30
CA LYS A 133 -13.12 0.00 -11.35
C LYS A 133 -12.58 0.71 -10.12
N VAL A 134 -12.53 2.04 -10.13
CA VAL A 134 -11.99 2.86 -9.07
C VAL A 134 -13.04 3.92 -8.73
N SER A 135 -13.37 4.09 -7.45
CA SER A 135 -14.28 5.13 -7.01
C SER A 135 -13.67 6.51 -7.19
N ALA A 136 -14.50 7.56 -7.13
CA ALA A 136 -14.00 8.93 -7.22
C ALA A 136 -13.05 9.26 -6.05
N GLU A 137 -13.36 8.76 -4.85
CA GLU A 137 -12.56 8.97 -3.65
C GLU A 137 -11.22 8.24 -3.75
N GLU A 138 -11.23 7.01 -4.25
CA GLU A 138 -10.00 6.25 -4.47
C GLU A 138 -9.14 6.91 -5.56
N ALA A 139 -9.75 7.36 -6.64
CA ALA A 139 -9.04 8.06 -7.72
C ALA A 139 -8.39 9.35 -7.20
N GLY A 140 -9.07 10.09 -6.33
CA GLY A 140 -8.53 11.28 -5.69
C GLY A 140 -7.32 10.96 -4.81
N LEU A 141 -7.42 9.92 -4.00
CA LEU A 141 -6.31 9.49 -3.15
C LEU A 141 -5.12 9.03 -3.98
N LEU A 142 -5.35 8.25 -5.04
CA LEU A 142 -4.28 7.82 -5.94
C LEU A 142 -3.58 9.00 -6.60
N GLN A 143 -4.33 10.01 -7.03
CA GLN A 143 -3.78 11.21 -7.63
C GLN A 143 -2.89 11.96 -6.64
N ASP A 144 -3.35 12.12 -5.40
CA ASP A 144 -2.61 12.79 -4.35
C ASP A 144 -1.35 12.01 -3.95
N LEU A 145 -1.46 10.67 -3.87
CA LEU A 145 -0.30 9.81 -3.64
C LEU A 145 0.74 9.96 -4.75
N ASN A 146 0.31 9.95 -6.00
CA ASN A 146 1.20 10.12 -7.14
C ASN A 146 1.98 11.44 -7.04
N ALA A 147 1.29 12.51 -6.69
CA ALA A 147 1.90 13.83 -6.52
C ALA A 147 2.91 13.85 -5.36
N ARG A 148 2.52 13.30 -4.21
CA ARG A 148 3.39 13.27 -3.02
C ARG A 148 4.62 12.39 -3.21
N LEU A 149 4.48 11.31 -3.98
CA LEU A 149 5.60 10.42 -4.31
C LEU A 149 6.47 11.01 -5.43
N GLY A 150 6.00 12.03 -6.14
CA GLY A 150 6.75 12.64 -7.22
C GLY A 150 6.86 11.76 -8.45
N LEU A 151 5.83 10.98 -8.71
CA LEU A 151 5.78 10.07 -9.86
C LEU A 151 5.12 10.70 -11.06
#